data_9406791fbcc2eca40dedc30b8bcdaf5c
#
_entry.id   9406791fbcc2eca40dedc30b8bcdaf5c
#
_cell.length_a   1.000
_cell.length_b   1.000
_cell.length_c   1.000
_cell.angle_alpha   90.00
_cell.angle_beta   90.00
_cell.angle_gamma   90.00
#
_symmetry.space_group_name_H-M   'P 1'
#
loop_
_entity.id
_entity.type
_entity.pdbx_description
1 polymer ?
#
loop_
_entity_poly.entity_id
_entity_poly.type
_entity_poly.pdbx_seq_one_letter_code
_entity_poly.pdbx_strand_id
1 'polypeptide(L)'
;MGFVYENAELSIIAAAGQDENYGLPGVDATPRKAQLAAEIGNVRVLSSMRHPHSSIRSSKWSTRGWTFQEAMLSRRRLVFTEEQVYFECNAMNCYESVSIPLDKLHVKNKSKQRGCFRAGVFGRNGKEAFGRLDLNTLTIYRVFVRYLAAIEEYSARELRYDMDSLDALIGVTRKFERVRHSYLHIWGLPYPSSVESGKARDYFANSLTWVHTQDCWDSIAKPRRRAGLPSWSWSGWAGKVSLPLHTDSGDDKLWFHNETAAISFECESEKILEFAQMVQHPSIETAHSSSPRVLILQTPVVPSSAFSYDS
;
A
#
# COMPACT_ATOMS: atom_id res chain seq x y z
N MET A 1 -1.61 -1.93 16.40
CA MET A 1 -0.66 -0.94 15.88
C MET A 1 -1.34 0.15 15.05
N GLY A 2 -2.26 -0.14 14.10
CA GLY A 2 -2.88 0.88 13.25
C GLY A 2 -3.47 2.09 13.99
N PHE A 3 -4.21 1.87 15.09
CA PHE A 3 -4.76 2.94 15.92
C PHE A 3 -3.71 3.86 16.56
N VAL A 4 -2.52 3.35 16.84
CA VAL A 4 -1.43 4.16 17.40
C VAL A 4 -1.01 5.21 16.37
N TYR A 5 -0.79 4.80 15.11
CA TYR A 5 -0.40 5.73 14.05
C TYR A 5 -1.53 6.68 13.64
N GLU A 6 -2.78 6.20 13.58
CA GLU A 6 -3.93 7.06 13.24
C GLU A 6 -4.16 8.18 14.26
N ASN A 7 -3.89 7.91 15.55
CA ASN A 7 -4.15 8.84 16.65
C ASN A 7 -2.90 9.59 17.13
N ALA A 8 -1.72 9.23 16.64
CA ALA A 8 -0.51 9.96 16.95
C ALA A 8 -0.58 11.41 16.42
N GLU A 9 -0.22 12.36 17.26
CA GLU A 9 -0.09 13.77 16.85
C GLU A 9 1.01 13.94 15.80
N LEU A 10 2.09 13.17 15.96
CA LEU A 10 3.25 13.16 15.06
C LEU A 10 3.91 11.79 15.10
N SER A 11 4.26 11.27 13.94
CA SER A 11 5.12 10.08 13.81
C SER A 11 6.52 10.52 13.43
N ILE A 12 7.51 10.16 14.23
CA ILE A 12 8.93 10.37 13.92
C ILE A 12 9.42 9.14 13.17
N ILE A 13 10.01 9.35 11.99
CA ILE A 13 10.46 8.31 11.08
C ILE A 13 11.99 8.43 10.93
N ALA A 14 12.72 7.39 11.36
CA ALA A 14 14.15 7.25 11.13
C ALA A 14 14.37 6.61 9.75
N ALA A 15 14.50 7.43 8.70
CA ALA A 15 14.76 6.98 7.35
C ALA A 15 16.26 6.98 7.00
N ALA A 16 17.11 7.33 7.95
CA ALA A 16 18.56 7.23 7.85
C ALA A 16 19.06 5.92 8.48
N GLY A 17 20.26 5.49 8.08
CA GLY A 17 20.91 4.31 8.64
C GLY A 17 20.31 2.99 8.21
N GLN A 18 20.84 1.89 8.77
CA GLN A 18 20.48 0.53 8.42
C GLN A 18 19.73 -0.20 9.56
N ASP A 19 19.85 0.28 10.78
CA ASP A 19 19.27 -0.33 11.98
C ASP A 19 18.85 0.71 13.03
N GLU A 20 18.28 0.25 14.13
CA GLU A 20 17.75 1.06 15.23
C GLU A 20 18.82 1.80 16.05
N ASN A 21 20.09 1.39 15.97
CA ASN A 21 21.20 1.99 16.73
C ASN A 21 21.79 3.23 16.04
N TYR A 22 21.43 3.47 14.78
CA TYR A 22 21.97 4.57 14.01
C TYR A 22 21.61 5.95 14.58
N GLY A 23 20.46 6.08 15.21
CA GLY A 23 19.95 7.34 15.74
C GLY A 23 19.29 8.23 14.68
N LEU A 24 19.07 9.50 15.05
CA LEU A 24 18.43 10.49 14.17
C LEU A 24 19.46 11.55 13.76
N PRO A 25 19.82 11.65 12.46
CA PRO A 25 20.83 12.62 12.03
C PRO A 25 20.46 14.07 12.38
N GLY A 26 21.41 14.76 13.05
CA GLY A 26 21.24 16.11 13.56
C GLY A 26 20.59 16.20 14.93
N VAL A 27 20.37 15.08 15.58
CA VAL A 27 19.91 15.01 16.98
C VAL A 27 21.02 14.38 17.82
N ASP A 28 21.31 15.01 18.95
CA ASP A 28 22.35 14.60 19.89
C ASP A 28 23.71 14.35 19.19
N ALA A 29 24.33 13.21 19.42
CA ALA A 29 25.64 12.85 18.85
C ALA A 29 25.60 12.29 17.43
N THR A 30 24.43 12.14 16.81
CA THR A 30 24.29 11.58 15.45
C THR A 30 24.53 12.68 14.39
N PRO A 31 25.67 12.68 13.67
CA PRO A 31 25.96 13.73 12.72
C PRO A 31 25.10 13.58 11.45
N ARG A 32 24.80 14.70 10.80
CA ARG A 32 24.25 14.71 9.44
C ARG A 32 25.36 14.53 8.43
N LYS A 33 25.01 13.95 7.29
CA LYS A 33 25.90 13.95 6.13
C LYS A 33 26.14 15.39 5.68
N ALA A 34 27.42 15.80 5.66
CA ALA A 34 27.78 17.15 5.31
C ALA A 34 27.41 17.47 3.84
N GLN A 35 26.88 18.67 3.63
CA GLN A 35 26.65 19.22 2.30
C GLN A 35 28.00 19.54 1.66
N LEU A 36 28.25 18.99 0.47
CA LEU A 36 29.49 19.27 -0.25
C LEU A 36 29.54 20.72 -0.70
N ALA A 37 30.66 21.36 -0.48
CA ALA A 37 30.93 22.74 -0.87
C ALA A 37 32.25 22.82 -1.62
N ALA A 38 32.32 23.70 -2.60
CA ALA A 38 33.57 24.05 -3.31
C ALA A 38 33.68 25.56 -3.42
N GLU A 39 34.90 26.08 -3.37
CA GLU A 39 35.20 27.48 -3.60
C GLU A 39 35.82 27.63 -4.99
N ILE A 40 35.23 28.50 -5.80
CA ILE A 40 35.72 28.82 -7.15
C ILE A 40 35.92 30.35 -7.23
N GLY A 41 37.15 30.80 -7.10
CA GLY A 41 37.46 32.20 -6.93
C GLY A 41 36.81 32.76 -5.64
N ASN A 42 35.97 33.76 -5.76
CA ASN A 42 35.27 34.38 -4.63
C ASN A 42 33.85 33.83 -4.46
N VAL A 43 33.49 32.73 -5.15
CA VAL A 43 32.16 32.15 -5.11
C VAL A 43 32.19 30.80 -4.40
N ARG A 44 31.38 30.65 -3.37
CA ARG A 44 31.15 29.36 -2.74
C ARG A 44 29.97 28.66 -3.39
N VAL A 45 30.23 27.49 -3.99
CA VAL A 45 29.23 26.63 -4.62
C VAL A 45 28.88 25.50 -3.65
N LEU A 46 27.58 25.28 -3.42
CA LEU A 46 27.07 24.20 -2.60
C LEU A 46 26.38 23.17 -3.50
N SER A 47 26.59 21.88 -3.23
CA SER A 47 25.78 20.84 -3.88
C SER A 47 24.33 20.94 -3.41
N SER A 48 23.37 20.61 -4.27
CA SER A 48 22.00 20.41 -3.83
C SER A 48 21.91 19.18 -2.94
N MET A 49 21.11 19.26 -1.87
CA MET A 49 20.77 18.08 -1.07
C MET A 49 19.88 17.15 -1.91
N ARG A 50 19.99 15.85 -1.64
CA ARG A 50 19.12 14.88 -2.30
C ARG A 50 17.65 15.16 -1.96
N HIS A 51 16.79 15.07 -2.98
CA HIS A 51 15.36 15.28 -2.76
C HIS A 51 14.80 14.24 -1.77
N PRO A 52 14.01 14.63 -0.76
CA PRO A 52 13.52 13.74 0.30
C PRO A 52 12.82 12.49 -0.24
N HIS A 53 12.08 12.61 -1.35
CA HIS A 53 11.42 11.48 -2.00
C HIS A 53 12.43 10.35 -2.32
N SER A 54 13.57 10.67 -2.94
CA SER A 54 14.58 9.67 -3.27
C SER A 54 15.22 9.07 -2.02
N SER A 55 15.58 9.91 -1.04
CA SER A 55 16.21 9.45 0.21
C SER A 55 15.28 8.54 1.01
N ILE A 56 14.01 8.89 1.14
CA ILE A 56 13.03 8.11 1.90
C ILE A 56 12.72 6.80 1.18
N ARG A 57 12.49 6.83 -0.13
CA ARG A 57 12.15 5.62 -0.89
C ARG A 57 13.31 4.61 -0.97
N SER A 58 14.54 5.06 -0.95
CA SER A 58 15.72 4.18 -0.92
C SER A 58 16.17 3.78 0.49
N SER A 59 15.48 4.22 1.54
CA SER A 59 15.85 3.93 2.92
C SER A 59 15.52 2.49 3.34
N LYS A 60 16.26 1.94 4.31
CA LYS A 60 15.93 0.64 4.92
C LYS A 60 14.55 0.65 5.58
N TRP A 61 14.15 1.79 6.15
CA TRP A 61 12.81 1.96 6.70
C TRP A 61 11.71 1.68 5.66
N SER A 62 11.87 2.16 4.42
CA SER A 62 10.85 1.97 3.37
C SER A 62 10.73 0.54 2.88
N THR A 63 11.74 -0.31 3.12
CA THR A 63 11.71 -1.71 2.69
C THR A 63 11.01 -2.64 3.68
N ARG A 64 10.74 -2.21 4.90
CA ARG A 64 10.14 -3.04 5.95
C ARG A 64 8.62 -3.06 5.85
N GLY A 65 8.00 -4.24 5.98
CA GLY A 65 6.55 -4.40 5.88
C GLY A 65 5.77 -3.61 6.94
N TRP A 66 6.18 -3.69 8.20
CA TRP A 66 5.49 -3.03 9.31
C TRP A 66 5.49 -1.50 9.22
N THR A 67 6.53 -0.89 8.63
CA THR A 67 6.61 0.57 8.44
C THR A 67 5.62 1.10 7.39
N PHE A 68 4.98 0.21 6.66
CA PHE A 68 3.92 0.57 5.73
C PHE A 68 2.72 1.20 6.44
N GLN A 69 2.32 0.64 7.58
CA GLN A 69 1.26 1.25 8.40
C GLN A 69 1.67 2.63 8.94
N GLU A 70 2.93 2.83 9.31
CA GLU A 70 3.44 4.14 9.71
C GLU A 70 3.29 5.16 8.59
N ALA A 71 3.73 4.79 7.39
CA ALA A 71 3.61 5.63 6.21
C ALA A 71 2.17 6.04 5.92
N MET A 72 1.25 5.06 6.03
CA MET A 72 -0.13 5.15 5.60
C MET A 72 -1.06 5.86 6.54
N LEU A 73 -0.95 5.55 7.81
CA LEU A 73 -1.95 5.90 8.79
C LEU A 73 -1.60 7.19 9.54
N SER A 74 -0.32 7.55 9.58
CA SER A 74 0.12 8.76 10.27
C SER A 74 -0.45 10.03 9.63
N ARG A 75 -0.97 10.91 10.46
CA ARG A 75 -1.53 12.20 10.04
C ARG A 75 -0.45 13.23 9.78
N ARG A 76 0.65 13.19 10.55
CA ARG A 76 1.84 14.02 10.42
C ARG A 76 3.07 13.15 10.57
N ARG A 77 4.06 13.38 9.73
CA ARG A 77 5.32 12.62 9.69
C ARG A 77 6.48 13.58 9.73
N LEU A 78 7.42 13.36 10.63
CA LEU A 78 8.70 14.03 10.68
C LEU A 78 9.77 12.99 10.36
N VAL A 79 10.38 13.11 9.20
CA VAL A 79 11.27 12.09 8.64
C VAL A 79 12.70 12.59 8.67
N PHE A 80 13.56 11.86 9.35
CA PHE A 80 14.98 12.11 9.42
C PHE A 80 15.70 11.28 8.34
N THR A 81 16.30 11.96 7.37
CA THR A 81 17.16 11.37 6.36
C THR A 81 18.63 11.64 6.69
N GLU A 82 19.56 11.05 5.96
CA GLU A 82 21.00 11.30 6.15
C GLU A 82 21.40 12.79 6.03
N GLU A 83 20.67 13.55 5.18
CA GLU A 83 21.06 14.90 4.80
C GLU A 83 20.19 15.98 5.42
N GLN A 84 18.87 15.71 5.58
CA GLN A 84 17.90 16.72 5.99
C GLN A 84 16.67 16.13 6.65
N VAL A 85 15.91 16.97 7.35
CA VAL A 85 14.60 16.62 7.91
C VAL A 85 13.50 16.99 6.90
N TYR A 86 12.54 16.10 6.79
CA TYR A 86 11.35 16.26 5.97
C TYR A 86 10.09 16.17 6.84
N PHE A 87 9.18 17.10 6.65
CA PHE A 87 7.86 17.07 7.28
C PHE A 87 6.76 16.93 6.24
N GLU A 88 5.78 16.08 6.52
CA GLU A 88 4.57 15.96 5.72
C GLU A 88 3.34 15.71 6.58
N CYS A 89 2.27 16.42 6.28
CA CYS A 89 0.94 16.16 6.81
C CYS A 89 -0.08 16.09 5.66
N ASN A 90 -1.34 15.80 6.00
CA ASN A 90 -2.40 15.73 5.00
C ASN A 90 -2.65 17.02 4.23
N ALA A 91 -2.10 18.16 4.65
CA ALA A 91 -2.30 19.45 4.04
C ALA A 91 -1.07 20.01 3.30
N MET A 92 0.13 19.69 3.77
CA MET A 92 1.37 20.26 3.25
C MET A 92 2.56 19.35 3.45
N ASN A 93 3.62 19.64 2.73
CA ASN A 93 4.95 19.11 2.99
C ASN A 93 5.99 20.22 2.97
N CYS A 94 7.05 20.06 3.70
CA CYS A 94 8.21 20.93 3.66
C CYS A 94 9.49 20.14 4.00
N TYR A 95 10.61 20.64 3.55
CA TYR A 95 11.92 20.08 3.84
C TYR A 95 12.93 21.18 4.12
N GLU A 96 13.89 20.85 4.94
CA GLU A 96 14.77 21.80 5.60
C GLU A 96 15.60 22.63 4.63
N SER A 97 15.98 22.05 3.50
CA SER A 97 16.80 22.72 2.49
C SER A 97 16.09 23.83 1.70
N VAL A 98 14.76 24.00 1.87
CA VAL A 98 13.96 24.99 1.15
C VAL A 98 13.17 25.86 2.13
N SER A 99 13.44 27.16 2.13
CA SER A 99 12.63 28.13 2.84
C SER A 99 11.34 28.41 2.06
N ILE A 100 10.22 27.96 2.62
CA ILE A 100 8.91 28.14 2.02
C ILE A 100 8.21 29.30 2.76
N PRO A 101 7.74 30.35 2.08
CA PRO A 101 7.05 31.48 2.70
C PRO A 101 5.62 31.06 3.12
N LEU A 102 5.53 30.26 4.20
CA LEU A 102 4.27 29.70 4.69
C LEU A 102 3.26 30.76 5.10
N ASP A 103 3.71 31.90 5.61
CA ASP A 103 2.91 33.06 5.95
C ASP A 103 2.09 33.60 4.77
N LYS A 104 2.67 33.55 3.55
CA LYS A 104 2.03 33.97 2.30
C LYS A 104 1.21 32.89 1.63
N LEU A 105 1.59 31.63 1.82
CA LEU A 105 1.01 30.48 1.12
C LEU A 105 -0.03 29.75 1.96
N HIS A 106 0.01 29.89 3.28
CA HIS A 106 -0.91 29.24 4.19
C HIS A 106 -2.16 30.08 4.40
N VAL A 107 -3.25 29.72 3.74
CA VAL A 107 -4.58 30.34 3.96
C VAL A 107 -5.44 29.44 4.85
N LYS A 108 -6.36 30.03 5.63
CA LYS A 108 -7.22 29.30 6.59
C LYS A 108 -7.96 28.13 5.95
N ASN A 109 -8.43 28.26 4.73
CA ASN A 109 -9.13 27.19 3.99
C ASN A 109 -8.19 26.20 3.29
N LYS A 110 -6.86 26.36 3.43
CA LYS A 110 -5.82 25.49 2.85
C LYS A 110 -5.87 25.35 1.32
N SER A 111 -6.65 26.16 0.62
CA SER A 111 -6.87 26.04 -0.84
C SER A 111 -5.65 26.45 -1.66
N LYS A 112 -4.91 27.48 -1.26
CA LYS A 112 -3.75 27.98 -2.00
C LYS A 112 -2.58 27.01 -2.03
N GLN A 113 -2.37 26.21 -0.97
CA GLN A 113 -1.30 25.23 -0.96
C GLN A 113 -1.53 24.04 -1.88
N ARG A 114 -2.78 23.65 -2.11
CA ARG A 114 -3.10 22.51 -2.99
C ARG A 114 -2.64 22.69 -4.43
N GLY A 115 -2.57 23.94 -4.92
CA GLY A 115 -2.13 24.23 -6.28
C GLY A 115 -0.64 24.54 -6.43
N CYS A 116 0.04 24.95 -5.36
CA CYS A 116 1.41 25.47 -5.41
C CYS A 116 2.49 24.45 -5.07
N PHE A 117 2.17 23.37 -4.35
CA PHE A 117 3.15 22.37 -3.93
C PHE A 117 2.94 21.05 -4.64
N ARG A 118 4.08 20.45 -5.03
CA ARG A 118 4.10 19.05 -5.48
C ARG A 118 3.57 18.15 -4.37
N ALA A 119 2.98 17.04 -4.77
CA ALA A 119 2.65 15.98 -3.84
C ALA A 119 3.88 15.62 -3.01
N GLY A 120 3.69 15.36 -1.72
CA GLY A 120 4.75 14.89 -0.83
C GLY A 120 5.14 13.45 -1.14
N VAL A 121 6.06 12.93 -0.34
CA VAL A 121 6.53 11.54 -0.44
C VAL A 121 5.41 10.55 -0.17
N PHE A 122 4.55 10.86 0.80
CA PHE A 122 3.39 10.05 1.22
C PHE A 122 2.06 10.56 0.66
N GLY A 123 2.11 11.66 -0.07
CA GLY A 123 0.99 12.24 -0.79
C GLY A 123 1.09 11.88 -2.27
N ARG A 124 -0.02 11.96 -2.97
CA ARG A 124 -0.22 11.51 -4.33
C ARG A 124 0.82 11.91 -5.36
N ASN A 125 1.23 10.90 -6.11
CA ASN A 125 1.32 10.99 -7.56
C ASN A 125 0.26 10.04 -8.15
N GLY A 126 -0.83 10.55 -8.66
CA GLY A 126 -1.94 9.92 -9.39
C GLY A 126 -2.25 8.41 -9.30
N LYS A 127 -1.28 7.55 -9.15
CA LYS A 127 -1.37 6.09 -9.09
C LYS A 127 -1.10 5.50 -7.69
N GLU A 128 -0.61 6.27 -6.73
CA GLU A 128 -0.23 5.73 -5.42
C GLU A 128 -1.46 5.54 -4.52
N ALA A 129 -1.45 4.46 -3.73
CA ALA A 129 -2.52 4.07 -2.82
C ALA A 129 -2.88 5.17 -1.81
N PHE A 130 -1.96 6.10 -1.55
CA PHE A 130 -1.98 7.05 -0.50
C PHE A 130 -1.96 8.48 -1.01
N GLY A 131 -2.93 9.16 -0.71
CA GLY A 131 -3.02 10.57 -0.92
C GLY A 131 -4.20 11.10 -0.11
N ARG A 132 -4.24 12.40 -0.03
CA ARG A 132 -5.25 13.21 0.64
C ARG A 132 -6.69 13.01 0.14
N LEU A 133 -7.00 11.90 -0.55
CA LEU A 133 -8.36 11.60 -0.94
C LEU A 133 -9.14 11.13 0.27
N ASP A 134 -10.22 11.81 0.49
CA ASP A 134 -11.29 11.24 1.30
C ASP A 134 -11.90 10.07 0.53
N LEU A 135 -11.61 8.86 0.98
CA LEU A 135 -12.13 7.63 0.37
C LEU A 135 -13.67 7.61 0.36
N ASN A 136 -14.32 8.38 1.24
CA ASN A 136 -15.78 8.48 1.29
C ASN A 136 -16.38 9.25 0.10
N THR A 137 -15.57 10.04 -0.61
CA THR A 137 -16.00 10.76 -1.83
C THR A 137 -15.80 9.96 -3.10
N LEU A 138 -15.17 8.79 -3.00
CA LEU A 138 -14.87 7.94 -4.16
C LEU A 138 -16.04 7.01 -4.47
N THR A 139 -16.15 6.61 -5.74
CA THR A 139 -17.00 5.49 -6.16
C THR A 139 -16.48 4.17 -5.60
N ILE A 140 -17.34 3.16 -5.52
CA ILE A 140 -16.97 1.82 -5.07
C ILE A 140 -15.77 1.28 -5.86
N TYR A 141 -15.78 1.42 -7.18
CA TYR A 141 -14.66 1.02 -8.04
C TYR A 141 -13.36 1.74 -7.71
N ARG A 142 -13.40 3.06 -7.50
CA ARG A 142 -12.19 3.82 -7.14
C ARG A 142 -11.63 3.47 -5.76
N VAL A 143 -12.50 3.09 -4.81
CA VAL A 143 -12.04 2.56 -3.52
C VAL A 143 -11.32 1.22 -3.74
N PHE A 144 -11.85 0.34 -4.60
CA PHE A 144 -11.20 -0.92 -4.98
C PHE A 144 -9.82 -0.70 -5.58
N VAL A 145 -9.71 0.17 -6.58
CA VAL A 145 -8.42 0.52 -7.19
C VAL A 145 -7.40 0.99 -6.15
N ARG A 146 -7.85 1.75 -5.14
CA ARG A 146 -6.98 2.20 -4.05
C ARG A 146 -6.55 1.08 -3.13
N TYR A 147 -7.45 0.14 -2.88
CA TYR A 147 -7.11 -1.05 -2.09
C TYR A 147 -6.06 -1.90 -2.80
N LEU A 148 -6.24 -2.17 -4.09
CA LEU A 148 -5.28 -2.94 -4.89
C LEU A 148 -3.92 -2.25 -4.95
N ALA A 149 -3.88 -0.93 -5.18
CA ALA A 149 -2.65 -0.16 -5.14
C ALA A 149 -1.92 -0.23 -3.78
N ALA A 150 -2.68 -0.35 -2.67
CA ALA A 150 -2.10 -0.57 -1.35
C ALA A 150 -1.41 -1.94 -1.24
N ILE A 151 -2.03 -2.98 -1.79
CA ILE A 151 -1.43 -4.32 -1.84
C ILE A 151 -0.14 -4.30 -2.67
N GLU A 152 -0.17 -3.69 -3.86
CA GLU A 152 1.00 -3.60 -4.74
C GLU A 152 2.19 -2.91 -4.08
N GLU A 153 1.95 -1.78 -3.40
CA GLU A 153 3.01 -1.06 -2.69
C GLU A 153 3.50 -1.81 -1.45
N TYR A 154 2.59 -2.46 -0.72
CA TYR A 154 2.93 -3.25 0.46
C TYR A 154 3.72 -4.51 0.12
N SER A 155 3.31 -5.25 -0.90
CA SER A 155 3.91 -6.53 -1.29
C SER A 155 5.37 -6.43 -1.72
N ALA A 156 5.81 -5.24 -2.12
CA ALA A 156 7.21 -4.95 -2.43
C ALA A 156 8.14 -4.93 -1.20
N ARG A 157 7.57 -5.03 0.02
CA ARG A 157 8.30 -4.87 1.27
C ARG A 157 8.69 -6.21 1.89
N GLU A 158 9.73 -6.17 2.70
CA GLU A 158 10.25 -7.33 3.42
C GLU A 158 9.55 -7.51 4.77
N LEU A 159 9.34 -8.76 5.13
CA LEU A 159 8.89 -9.17 6.44
C LEU A 159 9.93 -10.10 7.08
N ARG A 160 10.13 -9.93 8.38
CA ARG A 160 10.99 -10.82 9.16
C ARG A 160 10.33 -12.20 9.34
N TYR A 161 9.03 -12.21 9.57
CA TYR A 161 8.24 -13.43 9.75
C TYR A 161 7.16 -13.50 8.67
N ASP A 162 7.06 -14.64 8.01
CA ASP A 162 6.10 -14.84 6.92
C ASP A 162 4.64 -14.70 7.37
N MET A 163 4.34 -15.14 8.59
CA MET A 163 3.01 -15.08 9.17
C MET A 163 2.51 -13.66 9.41
N ASP A 164 3.41 -12.67 9.50
CA ASP A 164 3.06 -11.25 9.65
C ASP A 164 2.46 -10.64 8.36
N SER A 165 2.35 -11.43 7.29
CA SER A 165 1.96 -10.94 5.96
C SER A 165 0.66 -10.13 5.95
N LEU A 166 -0.34 -10.54 6.71
CA LEU A 166 -1.58 -9.79 6.85
C LEU A 166 -1.58 -8.85 8.04
N ASP A 167 -0.95 -9.23 9.14
CA ASP A 167 -0.92 -8.41 10.36
C ASP A 167 -0.22 -7.07 10.16
N ALA A 168 0.86 -7.07 9.35
CA ALA A 168 1.56 -5.84 8.99
C ALA A 168 0.76 -4.92 8.04
N LEU A 169 -0.34 -5.40 7.45
CA LEU A 169 -1.26 -4.64 6.63
C LEU A 169 -2.60 -4.31 7.32
N ILE A 170 -2.94 -5.00 8.41
CA ILE A 170 -4.28 -4.98 9.02
C ILE A 170 -4.79 -3.57 9.39
N GLY A 171 -3.92 -2.67 9.82
CA GLY A 171 -4.31 -1.29 10.10
C GLY A 171 -4.80 -0.55 8.86
N VAL A 172 -4.22 -0.90 7.72
CA VAL A 172 -4.57 -0.32 6.42
C VAL A 172 -5.88 -0.91 5.90
N THR A 173 -6.06 -2.24 5.97
CA THR A 173 -7.32 -2.88 5.55
C THR A 173 -8.50 -2.36 6.36
N ARG A 174 -8.34 -2.21 7.67
CA ARG A 174 -9.35 -1.61 8.56
C ARG A 174 -9.76 -0.18 8.18
N LYS A 175 -8.88 0.58 7.53
CA LYS A 175 -9.26 1.89 6.99
C LYS A 175 -10.26 1.76 5.85
N PHE A 176 -10.11 0.75 5.00
CA PHE A 176 -11.06 0.47 3.92
C PHE A 176 -12.38 -0.14 4.41
N GLU A 177 -12.38 -0.79 5.57
CA GLU A 177 -13.60 -1.30 6.21
C GLU A 177 -14.53 -0.18 6.73
N ARG A 178 -13.93 1.00 7.06
CA ARG A 178 -14.65 2.12 7.72
C ARG A 178 -15.13 3.21 6.78
N VAL A 179 -14.96 3.05 5.48
CA VAL A 179 -15.40 4.04 4.49
C VAL A 179 -16.82 3.74 3.99
N ARG A 180 -17.45 4.72 3.34
CA ARG A 180 -18.82 4.61 2.80
C ARG A 180 -19.02 3.35 1.93
N HIS A 181 -18.06 3.11 1.03
CA HIS A 181 -18.00 1.90 0.23
C HIS A 181 -16.98 0.97 0.85
N SER A 182 -17.37 0.30 1.94
CA SER A 182 -16.51 -0.54 2.75
C SER A 182 -16.09 -1.80 2.00
N TYR A 183 -14.83 -2.18 2.23
CA TYR A 183 -14.22 -3.40 1.70
C TYR A 183 -13.76 -4.30 2.83
N LEU A 184 -14.18 -5.54 2.78
CA LEU A 184 -13.66 -6.64 3.58
C LEU A 184 -12.66 -7.44 2.73
N HIS A 185 -12.01 -8.43 3.32
CA HIS A 185 -11.07 -9.27 2.59
C HIS A 185 -11.09 -10.73 3.04
N ILE A 186 -10.77 -11.62 2.14
CA ILE A 186 -10.43 -13.02 2.45
C ILE A 186 -8.96 -13.20 2.11
N TRP A 187 -8.13 -13.44 3.12
CA TRP A 187 -6.68 -13.56 2.99
C TRP A 187 -5.99 -12.39 2.27
N GLY A 188 -6.50 -11.18 2.47
CA GLY A 188 -5.95 -9.96 1.85
C GLY A 188 -6.51 -9.63 0.47
N LEU A 189 -7.36 -10.45 -0.11
CA LEU A 189 -8.06 -10.20 -1.36
C LEU A 189 -9.39 -9.50 -1.08
N PRO A 190 -9.57 -8.24 -1.55
CA PRO A 190 -10.70 -7.41 -1.20
C PRO A 190 -11.99 -7.75 -1.95
N TYR A 191 -13.11 -7.53 -1.26
CA TYR A 191 -14.45 -7.48 -1.83
C TYR A 191 -15.31 -6.43 -1.11
N PRO A 192 -16.23 -5.76 -1.81
CA PRO A 192 -17.10 -4.77 -1.19
C PRO A 192 -18.17 -5.44 -0.33
N SER A 193 -18.39 -4.94 0.90
CA SER A 193 -19.42 -5.45 1.81
C SER A 193 -20.78 -4.80 1.61
N SER A 194 -20.84 -3.69 0.85
CA SER A 194 -22.05 -2.85 0.70
C SER A 194 -22.86 -3.13 -0.55
N VAL A 195 -22.55 -4.21 -1.27
CA VAL A 195 -23.25 -4.60 -2.51
C VAL A 195 -23.79 -6.02 -2.42
N GLU A 196 -24.64 -6.38 -3.36
CA GLU A 196 -25.14 -7.75 -3.51
C GLU A 196 -23.98 -8.75 -3.68
N SER A 197 -24.17 -9.96 -3.18
CA SER A 197 -23.16 -11.02 -3.18
C SER A 197 -22.57 -11.33 -4.57
N GLY A 198 -23.37 -11.24 -5.63
CA GLY A 198 -22.91 -11.42 -7.00
C GLY A 198 -21.87 -10.37 -7.41
N LYS A 199 -22.14 -9.10 -7.16
CA LYS A 199 -21.16 -8.02 -7.42
C LYS A 199 -19.94 -8.14 -6.52
N ALA A 200 -20.12 -8.48 -5.25
CA ALA A 200 -19.00 -8.69 -4.33
C ALA A 200 -18.08 -9.81 -4.84
N ARG A 201 -18.66 -10.90 -5.37
CA ARG A 201 -17.93 -12.01 -6.00
C ARG A 201 -17.11 -11.53 -7.19
N ASP A 202 -17.65 -10.67 -8.04
CA ASP A 202 -16.93 -10.17 -9.24
C ASP A 202 -15.69 -9.34 -8.85
N TYR A 203 -15.79 -8.51 -7.82
CA TYR A 203 -14.64 -7.79 -7.24
C TYR A 203 -13.61 -8.74 -6.65
N PHE A 204 -14.06 -9.76 -5.92
CA PHE A 204 -13.16 -10.77 -5.37
C PHE A 204 -12.47 -11.58 -6.48
N ALA A 205 -13.21 -12.02 -7.50
CA ALA A 205 -12.66 -12.71 -8.66
C ALA A 205 -11.58 -11.88 -9.38
N ASN A 206 -11.82 -10.58 -9.55
CA ASN A 206 -10.79 -9.67 -10.10
C ASN A 206 -9.55 -9.61 -9.20
N SER A 207 -9.70 -9.66 -7.89
CA SER A 207 -8.54 -9.63 -6.98
C SER A 207 -7.72 -10.93 -7.01
N LEU A 208 -8.28 -12.03 -7.51
CA LEU A 208 -7.55 -13.30 -7.72
C LEU A 208 -6.58 -13.26 -8.92
N THR A 209 -6.68 -12.26 -9.80
CA THR A 209 -5.83 -12.15 -11.00
C THR A 209 -4.44 -11.56 -10.72
N TRP A 210 -4.03 -11.47 -9.47
CA TRP A 210 -2.72 -10.99 -9.10
C TRP A 210 -1.59 -11.81 -9.72
N VAL A 211 -0.52 -11.14 -10.09
CA VAL A 211 0.70 -11.76 -10.65
C VAL A 211 1.93 -11.11 -10.03
N HIS A 212 3.05 -11.81 -10.00
CA HIS A 212 4.32 -11.16 -9.69
C HIS A 212 4.73 -10.23 -10.81
N THR A 213 5.22 -9.02 -10.47
CA THR A 213 5.73 -8.08 -11.47
C THR A 213 7.05 -8.60 -12.06
N GLN A 214 7.36 -8.25 -13.30
CA GLN A 214 8.65 -8.61 -13.92
C GLN A 214 9.84 -8.06 -13.12
N ASP A 215 9.70 -6.86 -12.55
CA ASP A 215 10.74 -6.24 -11.71
C ASP A 215 10.94 -6.93 -10.35
N CYS A 216 10.11 -7.94 -10.01
CA CYS A 216 10.22 -8.60 -8.70
C CYS A 216 11.50 -9.42 -8.55
N TRP A 217 12.12 -9.86 -9.66
CA TRP A 217 13.39 -10.59 -9.63
C TRP A 217 14.57 -9.72 -9.22
N ASP A 218 14.50 -8.42 -9.53
CA ASP A 218 15.47 -7.40 -9.14
C ASP A 218 15.08 -6.67 -7.85
N SER A 219 13.88 -6.96 -7.32
CA SER A 219 13.38 -6.35 -6.10
C SER A 219 14.02 -6.93 -4.85
N ILE A 220 13.96 -6.15 -3.76
CA ILE A 220 14.48 -6.55 -2.44
C ILE A 220 13.77 -7.82 -1.95
N ALA A 221 12.45 -7.89 -2.12
CA ALA A 221 11.64 -9.05 -1.78
C ALA A 221 11.45 -9.96 -3.00
N LYS A 222 12.31 -10.97 -3.13
CA LYS A 222 12.22 -11.96 -4.22
C LYS A 222 10.98 -12.84 -4.08
N PRO A 223 10.39 -13.28 -5.21
CA PRO A 223 9.27 -14.21 -5.20
C PRO A 223 9.62 -15.51 -4.47
N ARG A 224 8.89 -15.82 -3.43
CA ARG A 224 8.95 -17.12 -2.76
C ARG A 224 7.65 -17.41 -2.03
N ARG A 225 7.37 -18.69 -1.86
CA ARG A 225 6.20 -19.18 -1.11
C ARG A 225 6.37 -18.90 0.38
N ARG A 226 5.31 -18.41 1.03
CA ARG A 226 5.19 -18.31 2.49
C ARG A 226 4.43 -19.53 3.01
N ALA A 227 5.07 -20.34 3.85
CA ALA A 227 4.43 -21.51 4.44
C ALA A 227 3.30 -21.07 5.40
N GLY A 228 2.26 -21.89 5.50
CA GLY A 228 1.13 -21.64 6.41
C GLY A 228 0.05 -20.67 5.90
N LEU A 229 0.26 -20.01 4.76
CA LEU A 229 -0.73 -19.12 4.15
C LEU A 229 -1.26 -19.71 2.84
N PRO A 230 -2.46 -19.35 2.36
CA PRO A 230 -3.03 -19.89 1.12
C PRO A 230 -2.20 -19.53 -0.11
N SER A 231 -2.02 -20.49 -1.02
CA SER A 231 -1.25 -20.27 -2.28
C SER A 231 -2.00 -19.43 -3.31
N TRP A 232 -3.31 -19.40 -3.24
CA TRP A 232 -4.16 -18.65 -4.16
C TRP A 232 -4.24 -17.15 -3.83
N SER A 233 -3.79 -16.75 -2.65
CA SER A 233 -3.68 -15.34 -2.27
C SER A 233 -2.25 -14.84 -2.38
N TRP A 234 -2.11 -13.56 -2.76
CA TRP A 234 -0.84 -12.84 -2.74
C TRP A 234 -0.17 -12.87 -1.35
N SER A 235 -0.97 -12.91 -0.28
CA SER A 235 -0.45 -12.95 1.09
C SER A 235 0.39 -14.18 1.37
N GLY A 236 0.15 -15.29 0.65
CA GLY A 236 0.91 -16.52 0.71
C GLY A 236 2.24 -16.48 -0.06
N TRP A 237 2.64 -15.32 -0.58
CA TRP A 237 3.85 -15.16 -1.37
C TRP A 237 4.61 -13.91 -0.95
N ALA A 238 5.93 -14.00 -0.92
CA ALA A 238 6.80 -12.83 -0.88
C ALA A 238 7.04 -12.33 -2.31
N GLY A 239 7.44 -11.07 -2.43
CA GLY A 239 7.71 -10.42 -3.72
C GLY A 239 6.57 -9.49 -4.15
N LYS A 240 6.96 -8.48 -4.90
CA LYS A 240 6.03 -7.47 -5.40
C LYS A 240 5.01 -8.10 -6.34
N VAL A 241 3.74 -7.85 -6.08
CA VAL A 241 2.65 -8.27 -6.95
C VAL A 241 2.06 -7.07 -7.69
N SER A 242 1.42 -7.33 -8.81
CA SER A 242 0.52 -6.41 -9.51
C SER A 242 -0.85 -7.05 -9.62
N LEU A 243 -1.86 -6.23 -9.52
CA LEU A 243 -3.26 -6.63 -9.70
C LEU A 243 -3.79 -5.90 -10.93
N PRO A 244 -3.65 -6.50 -12.12
CA PRO A 244 -4.08 -5.88 -13.36
C PRO A 244 -5.59 -5.63 -13.31
N LEU A 245 -5.97 -4.36 -13.47
CA LEU A 245 -7.36 -3.98 -13.65
C LEU A 245 -7.66 -3.99 -15.14
N HIS A 246 -8.46 -4.91 -15.56
CA HIS A 246 -9.03 -4.88 -16.90
C HIS A 246 -10.21 -3.91 -16.90
N THR A 247 -9.96 -2.67 -17.29
CA THR A 247 -11.00 -1.64 -17.45
C THR A 247 -11.24 -1.41 -18.92
N ASP A 248 -12.50 -1.35 -19.30
CA ASP A 248 -12.86 -0.75 -20.57
C ASP A 248 -12.54 0.74 -20.55
N SER A 249 -12.04 1.25 -21.65
CA SER A 249 -11.53 2.61 -21.77
C SER A 249 -12.58 3.65 -21.32
N GLY A 250 -12.46 4.14 -20.08
CA GLY A 250 -13.17 5.29 -19.58
C GLY A 250 -14.34 5.05 -18.63
N ASP A 251 -14.81 3.84 -18.45
CA ASP A 251 -15.85 3.52 -17.46
C ASP A 251 -15.27 3.01 -16.15
N ASP A 252 -15.73 3.58 -15.01
CA ASP A 252 -15.42 3.13 -13.64
C ASP A 252 -16.11 1.77 -13.35
N LYS A 253 -16.02 0.80 -14.25
CA LYS A 253 -16.65 -0.52 -14.15
C LYS A 253 -15.64 -1.64 -14.30
N LEU A 254 -15.87 -2.75 -13.59
CA LEU A 254 -15.13 -3.98 -13.79
C LEU A 254 -15.52 -4.60 -15.13
N TRP A 255 -14.54 -5.09 -15.87
CA TRP A 255 -14.76 -5.70 -17.18
C TRP A 255 -15.33 -7.12 -17.09
N PHE A 256 -15.13 -7.81 -15.96
CA PHE A 256 -15.60 -9.17 -15.76
C PHE A 256 -16.94 -9.18 -15.03
N HIS A 257 -18.01 -9.34 -15.78
CA HIS A 257 -19.26 -9.91 -15.27
C HIS A 257 -19.22 -11.41 -15.53
N ASN A 258 -18.58 -12.16 -14.63
CA ASN A 258 -18.53 -13.61 -14.78
C ASN A 258 -19.73 -14.24 -14.07
N GLU A 259 -20.87 -14.22 -14.71
CA GLU A 259 -22.09 -14.86 -14.20
C GLU A 259 -21.93 -16.38 -14.02
N THR A 260 -20.91 -16.98 -14.62
CA THR A 260 -20.73 -18.43 -14.72
C THR A 260 -19.71 -19.00 -13.72
N ALA A 261 -18.85 -18.18 -13.09
CA ALA A 261 -17.90 -18.67 -12.13
C ALA A 261 -18.52 -18.85 -10.74
N ALA A 262 -18.57 -20.09 -10.25
CA ALA A 262 -18.87 -20.34 -8.84
C ALA A 262 -17.59 -20.35 -8.02
N ILE A 263 -17.59 -19.60 -6.92
CA ILE A 263 -16.48 -19.52 -5.96
C ILE A 263 -16.96 -20.11 -4.65
N SER A 264 -16.27 -21.12 -4.17
CA SER A 264 -16.52 -21.77 -2.89
C SER A 264 -15.21 -21.95 -2.13
N PHE A 265 -15.32 -22.14 -0.84
CA PHE A 265 -14.19 -22.30 0.07
C PHE A 265 -14.38 -23.54 0.93
N GLU A 266 -13.31 -24.30 1.10
CA GLU A 266 -13.27 -25.36 2.10
C GLU A 266 -12.65 -24.81 3.39
N CYS A 267 -13.40 -24.94 4.47
CA CYS A 267 -12.99 -24.55 5.82
C CYS A 267 -12.33 -25.74 6.54
N GLU A 268 -11.62 -25.49 7.64
CA GLU A 268 -10.93 -26.53 8.45
C GLU A 268 -11.86 -27.66 8.94
N SER A 269 -13.18 -27.40 8.98
CA SER A 269 -14.20 -28.40 9.32
C SER A 269 -14.65 -29.26 8.13
N GLU A 270 -13.91 -29.25 7.01
CA GLU A 270 -14.29 -29.91 5.75
C GLU A 270 -15.63 -29.43 5.16
N LYS A 271 -16.15 -28.34 5.71
CA LYS A 271 -17.39 -27.73 5.21
C LYS A 271 -17.07 -26.84 4.02
N ILE A 272 -17.77 -27.07 2.91
CA ILE A 272 -17.72 -26.20 1.75
C ILE A 272 -18.75 -25.11 1.90
N LEU A 273 -18.30 -23.85 1.80
CA LEU A 273 -19.15 -22.65 1.83
C LEU A 273 -19.04 -21.92 0.49
N GLU A 274 -20.18 -21.60 -0.08
CA GLU A 274 -20.22 -20.71 -1.23
C GLU A 274 -19.80 -19.28 -0.84
N PHE A 275 -19.26 -18.51 -1.80
CA PHE A 275 -18.86 -17.14 -1.56
C PHE A 275 -19.98 -16.30 -0.92
N ALA A 276 -21.20 -16.45 -1.37
CA ALA A 276 -22.35 -15.74 -0.81
C ALA A 276 -22.59 -16.04 0.69
N GLN A 277 -22.33 -17.28 1.11
CA GLN A 277 -22.45 -17.68 2.52
C GLN A 277 -21.28 -17.11 3.35
N MET A 278 -20.08 -17.10 2.79
CA MET A 278 -18.90 -16.51 3.44
C MET A 278 -19.11 -15.03 3.72
N VAL A 279 -19.63 -14.27 2.77
CA VAL A 279 -19.87 -12.82 2.89
C VAL A 279 -20.94 -12.49 3.95
N GLN A 280 -21.90 -13.39 4.18
CA GLN A 280 -22.94 -13.20 5.20
C GLN A 280 -22.47 -13.47 6.63
N HIS A 281 -21.33 -14.12 6.82
CA HIS A 281 -20.78 -14.46 8.13
C HIS A 281 -19.37 -13.86 8.33
N PRO A 282 -19.23 -12.53 8.42
CA PRO A 282 -17.93 -11.86 8.51
C PRO A 282 -17.11 -12.22 9.77
N SER A 283 -17.72 -12.85 10.77
CA SER A 283 -17.01 -13.34 11.97
C SER A 283 -16.01 -14.48 11.69
N ILE A 284 -16.06 -15.10 10.51
CA ILE A 284 -15.12 -16.14 10.08
C ILE A 284 -13.80 -15.52 9.58
N GLU A 285 -13.79 -14.22 9.26
CA GLU A 285 -12.69 -13.53 8.59
C GLU A 285 -11.52 -13.12 9.51
N THR A 286 -11.76 -13.01 10.80
CA THR A 286 -10.79 -12.37 11.72
C THR A 286 -9.95 -13.35 12.54
N ALA A 287 -10.30 -14.63 12.56
CA ALA A 287 -9.52 -15.62 13.27
C ALA A 287 -8.68 -16.45 12.29
N HIS A 288 -7.35 -16.37 12.39
CA HIS A 288 -6.41 -17.15 11.58
C HIS A 288 -6.67 -18.66 11.58
N SER A 289 -7.40 -19.17 12.59
CA SER A 289 -7.74 -20.57 12.76
C SER A 289 -9.02 -21.03 12.04
N SER A 290 -9.89 -20.10 11.61
CA SER A 290 -11.17 -20.43 10.95
C SER A 290 -11.28 -19.93 9.51
N SER A 291 -10.26 -19.26 8.99
CA SER A 291 -10.26 -18.75 7.62
C SER A 291 -10.08 -19.88 6.60
N PRO A 292 -10.81 -19.85 5.47
CA PRO A 292 -10.74 -20.91 4.46
C PRO A 292 -9.35 -20.97 3.83
N ARG A 293 -8.79 -22.17 3.73
CA ARG A 293 -7.46 -22.38 3.12
C ARG A 293 -7.52 -22.88 1.69
N VAL A 294 -8.59 -23.57 1.33
CA VAL A 294 -8.80 -24.08 -0.02
C VAL A 294 -9.84 -23.24 -0.74
N LEU A 295 -9.48 -22.80 -1.93
CA LEU A 295 -10.36 -22.11 -2.85
C LEU A 295 -10.80 -23.10 -3.94
N ILE A 296 -12.11 -23.20 -4.14
CA ILE A 296 -12.71 -24.04 -5.18
C ILE A 296 -13.31 -23.12 -6.24
N LEU A 297 -12.82 -23.21 -7.45
CA LEU A 297 -13.32 -22.46 -8.62
C LEU A 297 -14.01 -23.42 -9.57
N GLN A 298 -15.28 -23.16 -9.88
CA GLN A 298 -15.99 -23.81 -10.97
C GLN A 298 -16.19 -22.79 -12.07
N THR A 299 -15.44 -22.93 -13.14
CA THR A 299 -15.44 -21.99 -14.28
C THR A 299 -15.22 -22.75 -15.59
N PRO A 300 -15.72 -22.26 -16.72
CA PRO A 300 -15.33 -22.78 -18.03
C PRO A 300 -13.81 -22.72 -18.19
N VAL A 301 -13.24 -23.78 -18.71
CA VAL A 301 -11.78 -23.88 -18.93
C VAL A 301 -11.51 -23.65 -20.41
N VAL A 302 -10.58 -22.73 -20.70
CA VAL A 302 -10.07 -22.55 -22.06
C VAL A 302 -8.98 -23.58 -22.29
N PRO A 303 -9.09 -24.49 -23.30
CA PRO A 303 -8.06 -25.48 -23.54
C PRO A 303 -6.75 -24.81 -23.98
N SER A 304 -5.62 -25.42 -23.60
CA SER A 304 -4.28 -24.89 -23.92
C SER A 304 -4.05 -24.74 -25.43
N SER A 305 -4.74 -25.52 -26.25
CA SER A 305 -4.74 -25.42 -27.73
C SER A 305 -5.35 -24.12 -28.28
N ALA A 306 -6.08 -23.35 -27.46
CA ALA A 306 -6.59 -22.03 -27.80
C ALA A 306 -5.54 -20.91 -27.73
N PHE A 307 -4.36 -21.20 -27.18
CA PHE A 307 -3.24 -20.27 -27.08
C PHE A 307 -2.17 -20.64 -28.10
N SER A 308 -1.85 -19.73 -29.03
CA SER A 308 -0.64 -19.82 -29.84
C SER A 308 0.51 -19.22 -29.08
N TYR A 309 1.52 -20.00 -28.78
CA TYR A 309 2.79 -19.50 -28.28
C TYR A 309 3.67 -19.17 -29.49
N ASP A 310 3.91 -17.90 -29.74
CA ASP A 310 4.98 -17.50 -30.64
C ASP A 310 6.31 -17.88 -29.99
N SER A 311 7.03 -18.81 -30.63
CA SER A 311 8.32 -19.36 -30.20
C SER A 311 9.46 -18.39 -30.48
#